data_c41c1d41c25e5415431c3f72541ecee7
#
_entry.id   c41c1d41c25e5415431c3f72541ecee7
#
_cell.length_a   1.000
_cell.length_b   1.000
_cell.length_c   1.000
_cell.angle_alpha   90.00
_cell.angle_beta   90.00
_cell.angle_gamma   90.00
#
_symmetry.space_group_name_H-M   'P 1'
#
loop_
_entity.id
_entity.type
_entity.pdbx_description
1 polymer ?
#
loop_
_entity_poly.entity_id
_entity_poly.type
_entity_poly.pdbx_seq_one_letter_code
_entity_poly.pdbx_strand_id
1 'polypeptide(L)'
;MLLQGFAHPDLISREIALVLAEMVFKRVYGEDDFKMQQPLTISDDDDRWMIVGNRRSEEPSTQTGNLLDGPVEMIVLKRNGQIVKLVRHARFPAP
;
A
#
# COMPACT_ATOMS: atom_id res chain seq x y z
N MET A 1 -4.30 -19.71 -29.28
CA MET A 1 -4.57 -19.59 -28.70
C MET A 1 -5.35 -18.89 -28.50
N LEU A 2 -5.73 -18.86 -28.18
CA LEU A 2 -6.40 -18.26 -27.99
C LEU A 2 -6.78 -17.73 -26.99
N LEU A 3 -6.51 -17.30 -26.54
CA LEU A 3 -6.68 -16.72 -25.40
C LEU A 3 -7.43 -15.54 -25.53
N GLN A 4 -7.63 -15.17 -26.62
CA GLN A 4 -8.29 -14.05 -26.79
C GLN A 4 -9.58 -14.26 -26.40
N GLY A 5 -10.42 -13.76 -26.19
CA GLY A 5 -11.67 -14.00 -25.79
C GLY A 5 -11.84 -14.34 -24.41
N PHE A 6 -10.75 -14.63 -23.77
CA PHE A 6 -10.82 -14.88 -22.42
C PHE A 6 -10.69 -13.65 -21.71
N ALA A 7 -11.46 -13.45 -20.73
CA ALA A 7 -11.17 -12.43 -19.80
C ALA A 7 -9.86 -12.80 -19.26
N HIS A 8 -8.93 -11.99 -19.36
CA HIS A 8 -7.69 -12.27 -18.77
C HIS A 8 -7.86 -12.33 -17.31
N PRO A 9 -7.46 -13.38 -16.72
CA PRO A 9 -7.49 -13.41 -15.26
C PRO A 9 -6.54 -12.35 -14.79
N ASP A 10 -6.91 -11.70 -13.76
CA ASP A 10 -6.00 -10.78 -13.14
C ASP A 10 -4.81 -11.53 -12.63
N LEU A 11 -3.63 -11.06 -12.94
CA LEU A 11 -2.44 -11.70 -12.44
C LEU A 11 -2.26 -11.45 -10.97
N ILE A 12 -2.81 -10.37 -10.47
CA ILE A 12 -2.57 -9.97 -9.10
C ILE A 12 -3.80 -10.21 -8.28
N SER A 13 -3.77 -11.28 -7.51
CA SER A 13 -4.83 -11.55 -6.57
C SER A 13 -4.66 -10.67 -5.34
N ARG A 14 -5.63 -10.71 -4.47
CA ARG A 14 -5.55 -9.98 -3.23
C ARG A 14 -4.31 -10.39 -2.45
N GLU A 15 -4.05 -11.69 -2.41
CA GLU A 15 -2.91 -12.18 -1.65
C GLU A 15 -1.60 -11.73 -2.26
N ILE A 16 -1.51 -11.76 -3.57
CA ILE A 16 -0.30 -11.31 -4.23
C ILE A 16 -0.11 -9.82 -4.00
N ALA A 17 -1.20 -9.06 -4.05
CA ALA A 17 -1.10 -7.63 -3.82
C ALA A 17 -0.56 -7.33 -2.43
N LEU A 18 -0.98 -8.12 -1.45
CA LEU A 18 -0.49 -7.91 -0.09
C LEU A 18 0.98 -8.25 0.03
N VAL A 19 1.42 -9.30 -0.65
CA VAL A 19 2.84 -9.65 -0.64
C VAL A 19 3.65 -8.56 -1.33
N LEU A 20 3.15 -8.04 -2.43
CA LEU A 20 3.84 -6.95 -3.09
C LEU A 20 3.95 -5.75 -2.18
N ALA A 21 2.86 -5.42 -1.51
CA ALA A 21 2.88 -4.26 -0.62
C ALA A 21 3.91 -4.45 0.48
N GLU A 22 3.97 -5.65 1.05
CA GLU A 22 4.95 -5.88 2.09
C GLU A 22 6.35 -5.68 1.56
N MET A 23 6.65 -6.25 0.40
CA MET A 23 7.98 -6.13 -0.16
C MET A 23 8.33 -4.67 -0.46
N VAL A 24 7.39 -3.96 -1.06
CA VAL A 24 7.65 -2.60 -1.45
C VAL A 24 7.76 -1.68 -0.24
N PHE A 25 6.86 -1.84 0.70
CA PHE A 25 6.87 -0.98 1.89
C PHE A 25 8.15 -1.18 2.67
N LYS A 26 8.60 -2.44 2.81
CA LYS A 26 9.83 -2.69 3.51
C LYS A 26 11.03 -2.13 2.78
N ARG A 27 11.01 -2.25 1.46
CA ARG A 27 12.14 -1.78 0.69
C ARG A 27 12.25 -0.27 0.69
N VAL A 28 11.13 0.40 0.58
CA VAL A 28 11.15 1.85 0.43
C VAL A 28 11.17 2.55 1.78
N TYR A 29 10.43 2.04 2.75
CA TYR A 29 10.25 2.74 4.00
C TYR A 29 10.86 2.03 5.19
N GLY A 30 11.30 0.78 5.02
CA GLY A 30 11.98 0.07 6.10
C GLY A 30 11.08 -0.87 6.86
N GLU A 31 11.68 -1.82 7.53
CA GLU A 31 10.90 -2.82 8.24
C GLU A 31 10.20 -2.27 9.46
N ASP A 32 10.83 -1.34 10.13
CA ASP A 32 10.19 -0.79 11.32
C ASP A 32 8.93 -0.04 10.94
N ASP A 33 9.00 0.71 9.86
CA ASP A 33 7.82 1.41 9.41
C ASP A 33 6.75 0.43 8.97
N PHE A 34 7.16 -0.64 8.31
CA PHE A 34 6.18 -1.62 7.87
C PHE A 34 5.44 -2.22 9.05
N LYS A 35 6.14 -2.50 10.13
CA LYS A 35 5.47 -3.01 11.31
C LYS A 35 4.42 -2.05 11.80
N MET A 36 4.71 -0.79 11.72
CA MET A 36 3.76 0.21 12.20
C MET A 36 2.61 0.42 11.24
N GLN A 37 2.77 0.01 10.00
CA GLN A 37 1.69 0.16 9.04
C GLN A 37 0.68 -0.97 9.15
N GLN A 38 1.00 -2.02 9.84
CA GLN A 38 0.10 -3.14 9.94
C GLN A 38 -1.01 -2.89 10.91
N PRO A 39 -2.15 -3.48 10.69
CA PRO A 39 -2.47 -4.34 9.56
C PRO A 39 -2.78 -3.50 8.33
N LEU A 40 -2.40 -4.00 7.18
CA LEU A 40 -2.70 -3.29 5.96
C LEU A 40 -4.15 -3.48 5.60
N THR A 41 -4.72 -2.44 5.02
CA THR A 41 -6.09 -2.51 4.52
C THR A 41 -6.01 -2.58 3.01
N ILE A 42 -6.71 -3.53 2.43
CA ILE A 42 -6.69 -3.66 0.98
C ILE A 42 -8.11 -3.56 0.49
N SER A 43 -8.31 -2.75 -0.53
CA SER A 43 -9.61 -2.51 -1.11
C SER A 43 -9.62 -2.89 -2.57
N ASP A 44 -10.71 -3.48 -3.00
CA ASP A 44 -10.90 -3.83 -4.38
C ASP A 44 -11.47 -2.60 -5.07
N ASP A 45 -10.71 -2.07 -6.00
CA ASP A 45 -11.11 -0.85 -6.67
C ASP A 45 -11.13 -1.11 -8.16
N ASP A 46 -12.03 -1.99 -8.57
CA ASP A 46 -12.26 -2.31 -9.96
C ASP A 46 -11.04 -2.98 -10.59
N ASP A 47 -10.24 -2.27 -11.34
CA ASP A 47 -9.10 -2.87 -12.01
C ASP A 47 -7.82 -2.74 -11.21
N ARG A 48 -7.91 -2.34 -9.97
CA ARG A 48 -6.72 -2.12 -9.18
C ARG A 48 -7.00 -2.48 -7.74
N TRP A 49 -5.91 -2.72 -7.02
CA TRP A 49 -5.98 -2.91 -5.57
C TRP A 49 -5.43 -1.65 -4.93
N MET A 50 -6.12 -1.16 -3.92
CA MET A 50 -5.61 -0.05 -3.14
C MET A 50 -5.23 -0.58 -1.78
N ILE A 51 -3.99 -0.42 -1.39
CA ILE A 51 -3.49 -0.94 -0.14
C ILE A 51 -3.01 0.22 0.70
N VAL A 52 -3.51 0.29 1.91
CA VAL A 52 -3.20 1.42 2.77
C VAL A 52 -2.72 0.89 4.10
N GLY A 53 -1.65 1.47 4.58
CA GLY A 53 -1.15 1.13 5.89
C GLY A 53 -2.00 1.75 6.96
N ASN A 54 -1.76 1.30 8.19
CA ASN A 54 -2.58 1.73 9.29
C ASN A 54 -1.77 2.45 10.33
N ARG A 55 -0.68 3.07 9.91
CA ARG A 55 0.15 3.74 10.87
C ARG A 55 -0.53 4.98 11.39
N ARG A 56 -0.50 5.14 12.70
CA ARG A 56 -1.07 6.29 13.30
C ARG A 56 -0.04 7.04 14.06
N SER A 57 -0.26 8.29 14.18
CA SER A 57 0.67 9.10 14.88
C SER A 57 0.22 9.22 16.29
N GLU A 58 0.54 8.25 17.08
CA GLU A 58 0.04 8.26 18.41
C GLU A 58 0.95 8.87 19.38
N GLU A 59 2.15 9.14 18.99
CA GLU A 59 3.11 9.70 19.89
C GLU A 59 3.55 11.02 19.41
N PRO A 60 2.69 11.94 19.34
CA PRO A 60 3.03 13.17 18.69
C PRO A 60 4.13 13.91 19.37
N SER A 61 4.18 13.79 20.63
CA SER A 61 5.09 14.66 21.32
C SER A 61 6.51 14.29 21.10
N THR A 62 6.77 13.06 20.81
CA THR A 62 8.14 12.70 20.69
C THR A 62 8.64 12.88 19.32
N GLN A 63 7.81 13.24 18.41
CA GLN A 63 8.26 13.30 17.11
C GLN A 63 8.87 14.58 16.84
N THR A 64 9.84 14.59 16.08
CA THR A 64 10.53 15.78 15.83
C THR A 64 10.02 16.43 14.62
N GLY A 65 8.82 16.24 14.32
CA GLY A 65 8.29 16.98 13.24
C GLY A 65 8.35 16.33 11.90
N ASN A 66 8.55 15.06 11.86
CA ASN A 66 8.53 14.38 10.61
C ASN A 66 7.07 14.27 10.20
N LEU A 67 6.65 15.14 9.34
CA LEU A 67 5.26 15.19 8.97
C LEU A 67 4.88 14.10 8.00
N LEU A 68 5.83 13.33 7.53
CA LEU A 68 5.54 12.32 6.56
C LEU A 68 5.61 10.92 7.14
N ASP A 69 5.21 10.76 8.38
CA ASP A 69 5.26 9.43 8.97
C ASP A 69 3.87 8.86 9.15
N GLY A 70 2.95 9.22 8.30
CA GLY A 70 1.61 8.67 8.33
C GLY A 70 1.52 7.39 7.55
N PRO A 71 0.31 7.02 7.15
CA PRO A 71 0.12 5.77 6.43
C PRO A 71 0.68 5.82 5.02
N VAL A 72 1.07 4.68 4.53
CA VAL A 72 1.56 4.55 3.17
C VAL A 72 0.42 3.99 2.34
N GLU A 73 0.28 4.50 1.14
CA GLU A 73 -0.74 4.04 0.23
C GLU A 73 -0.11 3.55 -1.06
N MET A 74 -0.52 2.38 -1.51
CA MET A 74 -0.03 1.84 -2.76
C MET A 74 -1.21 1.43 -3.61
N ILE A 75 -1.15 1.72 -4.89
CA ILE A 75 -2.16 1.27 -5.83
C ILE A 75 -1.45 0.44 -6.88
N VAL A 76 -1.96 -0.76 -7.10
CA VAL A 76 -1.36 -1.67 -8.05
C VAL A 76 -2.43 -2.20 -8.98
N LEU A 77 -2.10 -2.29 -10.25
CA LEU A 77 -3.06 -2.77 -11.23
C LEU A 77 -3.18 -4.28 -11.13
N LYS A 78 -4.41 -4.75 -11.18
CA LYS A 78 -4.67 -6.17 -11.04
C LYS A 78 -4.14 -6.98 -12.21
N ARG A 79 -4.17 -6.40 -13.38
CA ARG A 79 -3.86 -7.18 -14.57
C ARG A 79 -2.38 -7.47 -14.73
N ASN A 80 -1.52 -6.63 -14.23
CA ASN A 80 -0.10 -6.82 -14.49
C ASN A 80 0.81 -6.48 -13.33
N GLY A 81 0.26 -6.02 -12.24
CA GLY A 81 1.10 -5.72 -11.08
C GLY A 81 1.82 -4.40 -11.14
N GLN A 82 1.48 -3.54 -12.09
CA GLN A 82 2.14 -2.26 -12.15
C GLN A 82 1.72 -1.39 -11.00
N ILE A 83 2.69 -0.84 -10.30
CA ILE A 83 2.40 0.06 -9.20
C ILE A 83 2.25 1.44 -9.79
N VAL A 84 1.06 1.99 -9.66
CA VAL A 84 0.78 3.29 -10.26
C VAL A 84 0.77 4.39 -9.23
N LYS A 85 0.84 4.05 -7.96
CA LYS A 85 0.89 5.06 -6.92
C LYS A 85 1.56 4.47 -5.70
N LEU A 86 2.50 5.18 -5.13
CA LEU A 86 3.10 4.81 -3.87
C LEU A 86 3.45 6.09 -3.17
N VAL A 87 2.74 6.40 -2.12
CA VAL A 87 2.96 7.66 -1.41
C VAL A 87 2.87 7.42 0.06
N ARG A 88 3.50 8.27 0.81
CA ARG A 88 3.39 8.26 2.24
C ARG A 88 2.67 9.53 2.61
N HIS A 89 1.58 9.37 3.32
CA HIS A 89 0.79 10.52 3.68
C HIS A 89 1.40 11.22 4.87
N ALA A 90 1.09 12.47 5.00
CA ALA A 90 1.54 13.19 6.14
C ALA A 90 0.85 12.67 7.38
N ARG A 91 1.55 12.77 8.50
CA ARG A 91 0.93 12.53 9.74
C ARG A 91 -0.27 13.43 9.82
N PHE A 92 -1.35 12.88 10.27
CA PHE A 92 -2.54 13.63 10.27
C PHE A 92 -2.50 14.58 11.38
N PRO A 93 -2.37 15.77 11.11
CA PRO A 93 -2.22 16.71 12.19
C PRO A 93 -3.54 16.98 12.74
N ALA A 94 -3.52 17.26 13.91
CA ALA A 94 -4.70 17.72 14.51
C ALA A 94 -5.02 18.99 13.86
N PRO A 95 -6.16 19.19 13.52
CA PRO A 95 -6.52 20.44 12.92
C PRO A 95 -6.29 21.58 13.85
#